data_cfee6cd9bcccc43bf7ca5e17e29ed0a9
#
_entry.id   cfee6cd9bcccc43bf7ca5e17e29ed0a9
#
_cell.length_a   1.000
_cell.length_b   1.000
_cell.length_c   1.000
_cell.angle_alpha   90.00
_cell.angle_beta   90.00
_cell.angle_gamma   90.00
#
_symmetry.space_group_name_H-M   'P 1'
#
loop_
_entity.id
_entity.type
_entity.pdbx_description
1 polymer ?
#
loop_
_entity_poly.entity_id
_entity_poly.type
_entity_poly.pdbx_seq_one_letter_code
_entity_poly.pdbx_strand_id
1 'polypeptide(L)'
;MTVTEQNCLLIFERRVLRKIYGPTQDNDRQWKKKTKKTNEELEILIKKETIVRFIKSQRLRWTAHVIRMDTIRTVKKLTEWKPYSSRQVGRPRLRWLEQVEEDLKKMKVRNWREKCKDRGLWNEIVKQAKTHQGL
;
A
#
# COMPACT_ATOMS: atom_id res chain seq x y z
N MET A 1 0.99 4.50 -8.37
CA MET A 1 2.03 3.45 -8.47
C MET A 1 1.65 2.51 -9.60
N THR A 2 2.49 2.35 -10.61
CA THR A 2 2.25 1.46 -11.75
C THR A 2 2.46 0.00 -11.36
N VAL A 3 1.95 -0.95 -12.16
CA VAL A 3 2.16 -2.39 -11.93
C VAL A 3 3.65 -2.74 -11.96
N THR A 4 4.40 -2.11 -12.87
CA THR A 4 5.85 -2.31 -12.97
C THR A 4 6.59 -1.88 -11.69
N GLU A 5 6.26 -0.70 -11.14
CA GLU A 5 6.84 -0.23 -9.87
C GLU A 5 6.50 -1.16 -8.70
N GLN A 6 5.26 -1.66 -8.63
CA GLN A 6 4.85 -2.62 -7.60
C GLN A 6 5.67 -3.91 -7.71
N ASN A 7 5.83 -4.45 -8.92
CA ASN A 7 6.61 -5.67 -9.13
C ASN A 7 8.08 -5.48 -8.77
N CYS A 8 8.69 -4.34 -9.11
CA CYS A 8 10.07 -4.03 -8.72
C CYS A 8 10.23 -4.01 -7.19
N LEU A 9 9.30 -3.39 -6.47
CA LEU A 9 9.31 -3.35 -5.00
C LEU A 9 9.15 -4.74 -4.39
N LEU A 10 8.25 -5.57 -4.91
CA LEU A 10 8.05 -6.94 -4.43
C LEU A 10 9.28 -7.82 -4.69
N ILE A 11 9.93 -7.67 -5.85
CA ILE A 11 11.17 -8.40 -6.15
C ILE A 11 12.28 -7.99 -5.18
N PHE A 12 12.43 -6.69 -4.92
CA PHE A 12 13.40 -6.17 -3.96
C PHE A 12 13.12 -6.72 -2.55
N GLU A 13 11.88 -6.61 -2.07
CA GLU A 13 11.48 -7.13 -0.76
C GLU A 13 11.82 -8.62 -0.61
N ARG A 14 11.42 -9.44 -1.58
CA ARG A 14 11.71 -10.89 -1.57
C ARG A 14 13.20 -11.20 -1.57
N ARG A 15 14.00 -10.38 -2.26
CA ARG A 15 15.46 -10.51 -2.25
C ARG A 15 16.04 -10.25 -0.85
N VAL A 16 15.56 -9.20 -0.18
CA VAL A 16 15.98 -8.87 1.19
C VAL A 16 15.52 -9.94 2.18
N LEU A 17 14.25 -10.33 2.11
CA LEU A 17 13.68 -11.36 2.99
C LEU A 17 14.42 -12.70 2.87
N ARG A 18 14.81 -13.11 1.65
CA ARG A 18 15.60 -14.32 1.46
C ARG A 18 17.01 -14.23 2.06
N LYS A 19 17.57 -13.03 2.21
CA LYS A 19 18.83 -12.84 2.94
C LYS A 19 18.63 -12.94 4.46
N ILE A 20 17.54 -12.38 4.97
CA ILE A 20 17.20 -12.36 6.41
C ILE A 20 16.80 -13.77 6.88
N TYR A 21 15.86 -14.38 6.18
CA TYR A 21 15.34 -15.71 6.50
C TYR A 21 16.07 -16.84 5.78
N GLY A 22 17.34 -16.68 5.52
CA GLY A 22 18.22 -17.56 4.76
C GLY A 22 18.07 -19.07 5.04
N PRO A 23 19.04 -19.89 4.67
CA PRO A 23 18.96 -21.34 4.88
C PRO A 23 18.86 -21.64 6.38
N THR A 24 17.93 -22.50 6.77
CA THR A 24 17.80 -23.00 8.14
C THR A 24 18.74 -24.17 8.35
N GLN A 25 19.43 -24.19 9.50
CA GLN A 25 20.23 -25.31 9.93
C GLN A 25 19.32 -26.38 10.53
N ASP A 26 19.52 -27.64 10.15
CA ASP A 26 18.80 -28.77 10.73
C ASP A 26 19.39 -29.14 12.11
N ASN A 27 18.66 -29.96 12.90
CA ASN A 27 19.09 -30.44 14.22
C ASN A 27 20.45 -31.16 14.18
N ASP A 28 20.85 -31.72 13.04
CA ASP A 28 22.11 -32.42 12.82
C ASP A 28 23.27 -31.47 12.42
N ARG A 29 23.12 -30.15 12.62
CA ARG A 29 24.09 -29.13 12.22
C ARG A 29 24.46 -29.13 10.74
N GLN A 30 23.75 -29.85 9.90
CA GLN A 30 23.95 -29.81 8.47
C GLN A 30 23.08 -28.67 7.88
N TRP A 31 23.70 -27.83 7.05
CA TRP A 31 22.97 -26.84 6.27
C TRP A 31 22.11 -27.56 5.26
N LYS A 32 20.80 -27.59 5.44
CA LYS A 32 19.93 -28.08 4.39
C LYS A 32 20.30 -27.37 3.09
N LYS A 33 20.77 -28.15 2.10
CA LYS A 33 20.98 -27.69 0.73
C LYS A 33 19.67 -27.02 0.25
N LYS A 34 19.60 -25.74 0.49
CA LYS A 34 18.75 -24.69 -0.07
C LYS A 34 17.55 -25.15 -0.89
N THR A 35 16.47 -25.40 -0.26
CA THR A 35 15.19 -24.99 -0.85
C THR A 35 15.03 -23.49 -0.59
N LYS A 36 15.21 -22.66 -1.62
CA LYS A 36 14.89 -21.24 -1.52
C LYS A 36 13.43 -21.13 -1.10
N LYS A 37 13.15 -20.40 -0.01
CA LYS A 37 11.77 -20.18 0.43
C LYS A 37 10.94 -19.63 -0.72
N THR A 38 9.75 -20.18 -0.91
CA THR A 38 8.79 -19.72 -1.92
C THR A 38 8.28 -18.32 -1.60
N ASN A 39 7.61 -17.68 -2.54
CA ASN A 39 7.05 -16.36 -2.28
C ASN A 39 5.94 -16.41 -1.24
N GLU A 40 5.13 -17.47 -1.27
CA GLU A 40 4.05 -17.73 -0.32
C GLU A 40 4.58 -17.90 1.11
N GLU A 41 5.65 -18.68 1.28
CA GLU A 41 6.30 -18.87 2.58
C GLU A 41 6.84 -17.53 3.13
N LEU A 42 7.43 -16.70 2.27
CA LEU A 42 7.89 -15.37 2.68
C LEU A 42 6.72 -14.47 3.08
N GLU A 43 5.61 -14.49 2.33
CA GLU A 43 4.43 -13.71 2.67
C GLU A 43 3.79 -14.13 4.00
N ILE A 44 3.83 -15.43 4.33
CA ILE A 44 3.37 -15.94 5.63
C ILE A 44 4.27 -15.40 6.76
N LEU A 45 5.60 -15.45 6.57
CA LEU A 45 6.57 -14.97 7.56
C LEU A 45 6.39 -13.48 7.90
N ILE A 46 6.08 -12.65 6.89
CA ILE A 46 5.80 -11.21 7.09
C ILE A 46 4.33 -10.92 7.41
N LYS A 47 3.55 -11.96 7.76
CA LYS A 47 2.10 -11.85 8.07
C LYS A 47 1.30 -11.14 6.97
N LYS A 48 1.68 -11.35 5.71
CA LYS A 48 1.08 -10.72 4.52
C LYS A 48 1.23 -9.18 4.44
N GLU A 49 2.02 -8.56 5.31
CA GLU A 49 2.32 -7.12 5.25
C GLU A 49 3.44 -6.84 4.24
N THR A 50 3.15 -6.86 2.94
CA THR A 50 4.13 -6.53 1.91
C THR A 50 4.44 -5.03 1.86
N ILE A 51 5.63 -4.66 1.35
CA ILE A 51 6.04 -3.26 1.19
C ILE A 51 5.03 -2.45 0.36
N VAL A 52 4.42 -3.05 -0.65
CA VAL A 52 3.42 -2.40 -1.50
C VAL A 52 2.16 -2.08 -0.70
N ARG A 53 1.65 -3.04 0.09
CA ARG A 53 0.48 -2.83 0.97
C ARG A 53 0.79 -1.82 2.05
N PHE A 54 2.00 -1.85 2.61
CA PHE A 54 2.45 -0.85 3.57
C PHE A 54 2.42 0.56 2.98
N ILE A 55 3.01 0.78 1.79
CA ILE A 55 3.00 2.08 1.12
C ILE A 55 1.58 2.57 0.85
N LYS A 56 0.69 1.69 0.36
CA LYS A 56 -0.72 2.02 0.13
C LYS A 56 -1.44 2.37 1.44
N SER A 57 -1.18 1.64 2.53
CA SER A 57 -1.74 1.95 3.85
C SER A 57 -1.29 3.31 4.37
N GLN A 58 -0.02 3.69 4.18
CA GLN A 58 0.48 5.01 4.54
C GLN A 58 -0.16 6.12 3.69
N ARG A 59 -0.42 5.85 2.41
CA ARG A 59 -1.18 6.76 1.54
C ARG A 59 -2.60 6.99 2.07
N LEU A 60 -3.31 5.95 2.47
CA LEU A 60 -4.62 6.06 3.09
C LEU A 60 -4.57 6.85 4.40
N ARG A 61 -3.56 6.60 5.24
CA ARG A 61 -3.35 7.34 6.49
C ARG A 61 -3.18 8.84 6.23
N TRP A 62 -2.34 9.19 5.24
CA TRP A 62 -2.13 10.57 4.83
C TRP A 62 -3.41 11.22 4.27
N THR A 63 -4.19 10.49 3.48
CA THR A 63 -5.46 10.97 2.94
C THR A 63 -6.38 11.48 4.05
N ALA A 64 -6.60 10.70 5.08
CA ALA A 64 -7.47 11.11 6.18
C ALA A 64 -6.91 12.33 6.93
N HIS A 65 -5.59 12.44 7.05
CA HIS A 65 -4.97 13.62 7.62
C HIS A 65 -5.31 14.87 6.80
N VAL A 66 -5.16 14.80 5.48
CA VAL A 66 -5.49 15.92 4.57
C VAL A 66 -6.98 16.26 4.59
N ILE A 67 -7.86 15.27 4.61
CA ILE A 67 -9.32 15.49 4.65
C ILE A 67 -9.74 16.21 5.94
N ARG A 68 -9.10 15.90 7.08
CA ARG A 68 -9.37 16.58 8.36
C ARG A 68 -8.72 17.96 8.49
N MET A 69 -7.82 18.33 7.58
CA MET A 69 -7.23 19.66 7.59
C MET A 69 -8.28 20.75 7.32
N ASP A 70 -8.01 21.93 7.82
CA ASP A 70 -8.79 23.13 7.50
C ASP A 70 -8.72 23.42 5.98
N THR A 71 -9.83 23.92 5.44
CA THR A 71 -9.98 24.28 4.02
C THR A 71 -9.07 25.41 3.56
N ILE A 72 -8.57 26.22 4.50
CA ILE A 72 -7.61 27.30 4.24
C ILE A 72 -6.24 26.73 3.86
N ARG A 73 -5.88 25.54 4.34
CA ARG A 73 -4.57 24.91 4.10
C ARG A 73 -4.32 24.63 2.63
N THR A 74 -3.19 25.13 2.12
CA THR A 74 -2.76 24.95 0.73
C THR A 74 -2.71 23.50 0.29
N VAL A 75 -2.26 22.59 1.17
CA VAL A 75 -2.20 21.15 0.88
C VAL A 75 -3.59 20.60 0.54
N LYS A 76 -4.62 20.96 1.32
CA LYS A 76 -6.00 20.51 1.05
C LYS A 76 -6.51 21.09 -0.25
N LYS A 77 -6.31 22.39 -0.48
CA LYS A 77 -6.71 23.05 -1.74
C LYS A 77 -6.08 22.38 -2.95
N LEU A 78 -4.76 22.10 -2.92
CA LEU A 78 -4.07 21.42 -4.01
C LEU A 78 -4.53 19.97 -4.23
N THR A 79 -4.86 19.25 -3.16
CA THR A 79 -5.34 17.87 -3.25
C THR A 79 -6.73 17.79 -3.88
N GLU A 80 -7.59 18.76 -3.59
CA GLU A 80 -8.97 18.83 -4.09
C GLU A 80 -9.09 19.60 -5.42
N TRP A 81 -8.04 20.35 -5.79
CA TRP A 81 -8.05 21.17 -7.01
C TRP A 81 -8.15 20.33 -8.28
N LYS A 82 -9.02 20.77 -9.18
CA LYS A 82 -9.17 20.18 -10.52
C LYS A 82 -8.91 21.26 -11.58
N PRO A 83 -8.03 21.02 -12.59
CA PRO A 83 -7.84 21.96 -13.67
C PRO A 83 -9.12 22.11 -14.50
N TYR A 84 -9.39 23.32 -14.93
CA TYR A 84 -10.55 23.65 -15.77
C TYR A 84 -10.32 23.32 -17.25
N SER A 85 -9.07 23.12 -17.68
CA SER A 85 -8.77 22.87 -19.09
C SER A 85 -9.02 21.42 -19.49
N SER A 86 -9.38 21.21 -20.76
CA SER A 86 -9.41 19.89 -21.37
C SER A 86 -8.01 19.27 -21.34
N ARG A 87 -7.94 17.98 -21.09
CA ARG A 87 -6.69 17.25 -21.00
C ARG A 87 -6.07 17.10 -22.39
N GLN A 88 -4.77 17.37 -22.51
CA GLN A 88 -4.04 17.08 -23.74
C GLN A 88 -4.08 15.58 -24.07
N VAL A 89 -4.05 15.26 -25.37
CA VAL A 89 -4.00 13.88 -25.87
C VAL A 89 -2.78 13.17 -25.30
N GLY A 90 -2.97 11.98 -24.79
CA GLY A 90 -1.92 11.16 -24.20
C GLY A 90 -2.46 10.22 -23.12
N ARG A 91 -1.57 9.37 -22.54
CA ARG A 91 -1.94 8.45 -21.48
C ARG A 91 -2.45 9.22 -20.26
N PRO A 92 -3.69 8.98 -19.78
CA PRO A 92 -4.22 9.62 -18.59
C PRO A 92 -3.34 9.31 -17.38
N ARG A 93 -2.78 10.34 -16.73
CA ARG A 93 -2.15 10.18 -15.42
C ARG A 93 -3.26 10.14 -14.37
N LEU A 94 -3.34 9.05 -13.63
CA LEU A 94 -4.23 8.95 -12.47
C LEU A 94 -3.79 9.98 -11.44
N ARG A 95 -4.73 10.76 -10.94
CA ARG A 95 -4.48 11.69 -9.85
C ARG A 95 -4.28 10.91 -8.56
N TRP A 96 -3.57 11.51 -7.63
CA TRP A 96 -3.31 10.89 -6.34
C TRP A 96 -4.60 10.49 -5.61
N LEU A 97 -5.61 11.37 -5.61
CA LEU A 97 -6.90 11.10 -4.97
C LEU A 97 -7.67 9.97 -5.68
N GLU A 98 -7.63 9.91 -7.01
CA GLU A 98 -8.25 8.83 -7.78
C GLU A 98 -7.63 7.47 -7.43
N GLN A 99 -6.31 7.41 -7.27
CA GLN A 99 -5.64 6.17 -6.82
C GLN A 99 -6.07 5.75 -5.41
N VAL A 100 -6.30 6.72 -4.52
CA VAL A 100 -6.83 6.45 -3.18
C VAL A 100 -8.25 5.89 -3.26
N GLU A 101 -9.09 6.49 -4.09
CA GLU A 101 -10.47 6.04 -4.30
C GLU A 101 -10.53 4.63 -4.90
N GLU A 102 -9.63 4.30 -5.83
CA GLU A 102 -9.49 2.95 -6.37
C GLU A 102 -9.08 1.93 -5.29
N ASP A 103 -8.11 2.27 -4.43
CA ASP A 103 -7.70 1.39 -3.34
C ASP A 103 -8.84 1.16 -2.34
N LEU A 104 -9.56 2.21 -1.97
CA LEU A 104 -10.72 2.12 -1.08
C LEU A 104 -11.88 1.32 -1.70
N LYS A 105 -12.09 1.46 -3.02
CA LYS A 105 -13.06 0.66 -3.77
C LYS A 105 -12.73 -0.83 -3.74
N LYS A 106 -11.44 -1.19 -3.92
CA LYS A 106 -10.96 -2.57 -3.79
C LYS A 106 -11.21 -3.14 -2.39
N MET A 107 -11.04 -2.31 -1.36
CA MET A 107 -11.33 -2.66 0.03
C MET A 107 -12.84 -2.64 0.36
N LYS A 108 -13.71 -2.29 -0.59
CA LYS A 108 -15.17 -2.14 -0.41
C LYS A 108 -15.56 -1.13 0.68
N VAL A 109 -14.75 -0.10 0.90
CA VAL A 109 -15.01 0.96 1.88
C VAL A 109 -15.93 2.01 1.23
N ARG A 110 -17.19 2.07 1.70
CA ARG A 110 -18.16 3.08 1.30
C ARG A 110 -18.11 4.30 2.24
N ASN A 111 -18.53 5.46 1.75
CA ASN A 111 -18.59 6.72 2.52
C ASN A 111 -17.29 7.07 3.24
N TRP A 112 -16.17 6.81 2.56
CA TRP A 112 -14.83 6.94 3.14
C TRP A 112 -14.53 8.36 3.65
N ARG A 113 -15.07 9.42 3.02
CA ARG A 113 -14.84 10.80 3.45
C ARG A 113 -15.41 11.09 4.83
N GLU A 114 -16.55 10.51 5.18
CA GLU A 114 -17.14 10.60 6.52
C GLU A 114 -16.33 9.78 7.53
N LYS A 115 -15.95 8.56 7.15
CA LYS A 115 -15.11 7.69 8.00
C LYS A 115 -13.75 8.30 8.29
N CYS A 116 -13.20 9.13 7.37
CA CYS A 116 -11.97 9.88 7.60
C CYS A 116 -12.06 10.85 8.79
N LYS A 117 -13.25 11.34 9.15
CA LYS A 117 -13.44 12.26 10.27
C LYS A 117 -13.18 11.57 11.59
N ASP A 118 -13.58 10.30 11.72
CA ASP A 118 -13.29 9.47 12.88
C ASP A 118 -11.90 8.83 12.76
N ARG A 119 -11.02 9.20 13.70
CA ARG A 119 -9.64 8.68 13.72
C ARG A 119 -9.57 7.20 14.08
N GLY A 120 -10.46 6.72 14.95
CA GLY A 120 -10.52 5.32 15.39
C GLY A 120 -10.88 4.40 14.22
N LEU A 121 -12.03 4.64 13.62
CA LEU A 121 -12.50 3.89 12.44
C LEU A 121 -11.49 3.93 11.29
N TRP A 122 -10.87 5.08 11.04
CA TRP A 122 -9.90 5.19 9.96
C TRP A 122 -8.61 4.40 10.24
N ASN A 123 -8.14 4.37 11.48
CA ASN A 123 -6.98 3.57 11.85
C ASN A 123 -7.23 2.07 11.65
N GLU A 124 -8.45 1.59 11.88
CA GLU A 124 -8.82 0.20 11.59
C GLU A 124 -8.77 -0.10 10.09
N ILE A 125 -9.31 0.80 9.25
CA ILE A 125 -9.23 0.68 7.78
C ILE A 125 -7.76 0.63 7.32
N VAL A 126 -6.90 1.49 7.88
CA VAL A 126 -5.46 1.51 7.57
C VAL A 126 -4.77 0.21 8.01
N LYS A 127 -5.14 -0.36 9.16
CA LYS A 127 -4.64 -1.67 9.61
C LYS A 127 -5.06 -2.78 8.66
N GLN A 128 -6.34 -2.82 8.26
CA GLN A 128 -6.84 -3.79 7.29
C GLN A 128 -6.15 -3.66 5.93
N ALA A 129 -5.83 -2.44 5.48
CA ALA A 129 -5.15 -2.19 4.23
C ALA A 129 -3.77 -2.86 4.15
N LYS A 130 -3.05 -2.99 5.26
CA LYS A 130 -1.72 -3.62 5.31
C LYS A 130 -1.72 -5.11 4.94
N THR A 131 -2.81 -5.80 5.22
CA THR A 131 -2.94 -7.25 5.00
C THR A 131 -3.92 -7.60 3.87
N HIS A 132 -4.59 -6.60 3.29
CA HIS A 132 -5.63 -6.80 2.28
C HIS A 132 -5.06 -7.32 0.96
N GLN A 133 -5.53 -8.48 0.49
CA GLN A 133 -5.00 -9.15 -0.72
C GLN A 133 -5.24 -8.39 -2.03
N GLY A 134 -6.26 -7.52 -2.08
CA GLY A 134 -6.61 -6.74 -3.27
C GLY A 134 -5.81 -5.43 -3.44
N LEU A 135 -4.92 -5.09 -2.50
CA LEU A 135 -4.11 -3.88 -2.51
C LEU A 135 -2.69 -4.11 -3.01
#